data_8c7801f45a48615ef0717e8de974c2f5
#
_entry.id   8c7801f45a48615ef0717e8de974c2f5
#
_cell.length_a   1.000
_cell.length_b   1.000
_cell.length_c   1.000
_cell.angle_alpha   90.00
_cell.angle_beta   90.00
_cell.angle_gamma   90.00
#
_symmetry.space_group_name_H-M   'P 1'
#
loop_
_entity.id
_entity.type
_entity.pdbx_description
1 polymer ?
#
loop_
_entity_poly.entity_id
_entity_poly.type
_entity_poly.pdbx_seq_one_letter_code
_entity_poly.pdbx_strand_id
1 'polypeptide(L)'
;AEFYDLLRERGVRVLDLTPIFRAHRRESEGRLYCLQDTHWSGLACEIVAAEIANGIQEAGWVADVPRRPFETKPLSVRITGDLWTALGETSLDQESLQLKRIAPRTPEPTGWANNEWRESPVLLLGDSHCLVFHSGGDMHARGAGLADHLAASLGFPPDVVGVRGSGATPSRLALLRRRDNLAG
;
A
#
# COMPACT_ATOMS: atom_id res chain seq x y z
N ALA A 1 2.02 -22.71 5.44
CA ALA A 1 0.72 -23.39 5.42
C ALA A 1 0.12 -23.45 6.83
N GLU A 2 0.74 -24.13 7.76
CA GLU A 2 0.21 -24.37 9.11
C GLU A 2 -0.22 -23.10 9.88
N PHE A 3 0.57 -22.03 9.83
CA PHE A 3 0.22 -20.76 10.46
C PHE A 3 -1.00 -20.08 9.83
N TYR A 4 -1.12 -20.12 8.51
CA TYR A 4 -2.28 -19.56 7.82
C TYR A 4 -3.56 -20.34 8.11
N ASP A 5 -3.45 -21.65 8.27
CA ASP A 5 -4.59 -22.51 8.62
C ASP A 5 -5.08 -22.21 10.03
N LEU A 6 -4.15 -22.01 10.97
CA LEU A 6 -4.47 -21.56 12.33
C LEU A 6 -5.20 -20.20 12.37
N LEU A 7 -4.84 -19.26 11.50
CA LEU A 7 -5.55 -17.98 11.39
C LEU A 7 -6.96 -18.17 10.82
N ARG A 8 -7.10 -18.99 9.78
CA ARG A 8 -8.41 -19.29 9.15
C ARG A 8 -9.36 -19.97 10.12
N GLU A 9 -8.87 -20.90 10.94
CA GLU A 9 -9.65 -21.56 12.00
C GLU A 9 -10.21 -20.56 13.04
N ARG A 10 -9.55 -19.40 13.19
CA ARG A 10 -10.01 -18.30 14.05
C ARG A 10 -10.85 -17.25 13.32
N GLY A 11 -11.32 -17.56 12.11
CA GLY A 11 -12.14 -16.64 11.32
C GLY A 11 -11.38 -15.49 10.65
N VAL A 12 -10.03 -15.54 10.65
CA VAL A 12 -9.22 -14.54 9.94
C VAL A 12 -9.18 -14.88 8.46
N ARG A 13 -9.54 -13.94 7.60
CA ARG A 13 -9.32 -14.05 6.16
C ARG A 13 -7.84 -13.85 5.86
N VAL A 14 -7.23 -14.83 5.20
CA VAL A 14 -5.80 -14.82 4.88
C VAL A 14 -5.62 -14.76 3.37
N LEU A 15 -5.04 -13.66 2.88
CA LEU A 15 -4.56 -13.53 1.51
C LEU A 15 -3.09 -13.99 1.46
N ASP A 16 -2.85 -15.16 0.87
CA ASP A 16 -1.49 -15.64 0.62
C ASP A 16 -0.98 -15.11 -0.71
N LEU A 17 -0.09 -14.14 -0.65
CA LEU A 17 0.55 -13.55 -1.83
C LEU A 17 1.62 -14.44 -2.46
N THR A 18 2.04 -15.52 -1.81
CA THR A 18 3.14 -16.37 -2.28
C THR A 18 2.91 -16.94 -3.69
N PRO A 19 1.74 -17.53 -4.01
CA PRO A 19 1.48 -18.04 -5.36
C PRO A 19 1.51 -16.94 -6.41
N ILE A 20 0.92 -15.79 -6.09
CA ILE A 20 0.80 -14.63 -6.97
C ILE A 20 2.20 -14.09 -7.29
N PHE A 21 3.01 -13.86 -6.26
CA PHE A 21 4.37 -13.36 -6.43
C PHE A 21 5.28 -14.36 -7.17
N ARG A 22 5.09 -15.66 -6.98
CA ARG A 22 5.82 -16.69 -7.73
C ARG A 22 5.47 -16.69 -9.22
N ALA A 23 4.20 -16.47 -9.57
CA ALA A 23 3.78 -16.34 -10.95
C ALA A 23 4.45 -15.13 -11.60
N HIS A 24 4.33 -13.96 -11.02
CA HIS A 24 4.89 -12.70 -11.54
C HIS A 24 6.42 -12.63 -11.53
N ARG A 25 7.10 -13.44 -10.73
CA ARG A 25 8.57 -13.45 -10.67
C ARG A 25 9.25 -13.77 -12.01
N ARG A 26 8.57 -14.47 -12.89
CA ARG A 26 9.09 -14.93 -14.20
C ARG A 26 8.56 -14.13 -15.38
N GLU A 27 7.69 -13.18 -15.13
CA GLU A 27 7.09 -12.36 -16.16
C GLU A 27 7.99 -11.15 -16.50
N SER A 28 7.88 -10.68 -17.75
CA SER A 28 8.67 -9.55 -18.26
C SER A 28 8.16 -8.19 -17.77
N GLU A 29 7.08 -8.15 -17.00
CA GLU A 29 6.39 -6.93 -16.59
C GLU A 29 7.11 -6.09 -15.55
N GLY A 30 8.17 -6.61 -14.96
CA GLY A 30 8.96 -5.88 -13.98
C GLY A 30 9.23 -6.67 -12.70
N ARG A 31 9.99 -6.05 -11.82
CA ARG A 31 10.38 -6.66 -10.55
C ARG A 31 9.35 -6.37 -9.47
N LEU A 32 9.13 -7.33 -8.58
CA LEU A 32 8.22 -7.18 -7.43
C LEU A 32 8.87 -6.44 -6.24
N TYR A 33 10.19 -6.36 -6.23
CA TYR A 33 10.95 -5.64 -5.19
C TYR A 33 11.92 -4.66 -5.83
N CYS A 34 12.20 -3.59 -5.13
CA CYS A 34 13.26 -2.66 -5.50
C CYS A 34 14.63 -3.34 -5.46
N LEU A 35 15.60 -2.82 -6.20
CA LEU A 35 16.98 -3.34 -6.19
C LEU A 35 17.80 -2.75 -5.04
N GLN A 36 17.53 -1.50 -4.72
CA GLN A 36 18.30 -0.72 -3.77
C GLN A 36 17.54 -0.45 -2.47
N ASP A 37 16.34 -1.04 -2.33
CA ASP A 37 15.47 -0.85 -1.18
C ASP A 37 14.82 -2.17 -0.77
N THR A 38 14.59 -2.38 0.52
CA THR A 38 13.96 -3.61 1.03
C THR A 38 12.46 -3.69 0.75
N HIS A 39 11.86 -2.60 0.30
CA HIS A 39 10.43 -2.55 0.01
C HIS A 39 10.10 -3.15 -1.36
N TRP A 40 8.86 -3.57 -1.50
CA TRP A 40 8.30 -3.96 -2.79
C TRP A 40 8.26 -2.79 -3.78
N SER A 41 8.15 -3.12 -5.06
CA SER A 41 8.08 -2.16 -6.16
C SER A 41 6.68 -1.59 -6.35
N GLY A 42 6.55 -0.60 -7.23
CA GLY A 42 5.24 -0.08 -7.65
C GLY A 42 4.35 -1.16 -8.28
N LEU A 43 4.93 -2.10 -9.06
CA LEU A 43 4.19 -3.23 -9.62
C LEU A 43 3.60 -4.12 -8.51
N ALA A 44 4.37 -4.43 -7.48
CA ALA A 44 3.85 -5.21 -6.37
C ALA A 44 2.75 -4.46 -5.61
N CYS A 45 2.87 -3.13 -5.42
CA CYS A 45 1.79 -2.32 -4.85
C CYS A 45 0.49 -2.43 -5.66
N GLU A 46 0.56 -2.39 -6.99
CA GLU A 46 -0.58 -2.55 -7.88
C GLU A 46 -1.24 -3.92 -7.74
N ILE A 47 -0.44 -4.99 -7.80
CA ILE A 47 -0.92 -6.37 -7.70
C ILE A 47 -1.59 -6.61 -6.34
N VAL A 48 -0.92 -6.24 -5.26
CA VAL A 48 -1.45 -6.45 -3.89
C VAL A 48 -2.71 -5.63 -3.67
N ALA A 49 -2.77 -4.40 -4.17
CA ALA A 49 -3.97 -3.57 -4.08
C ALA A 49 -5.17 -4.21 -4.80
N ALA A 50 -4.95 -4.76 -5.99
CA ALA A 50 -6.00 -5.45 -6.75
C ALA A 50 -6.52 -6.67 -6.00
N GLU A 51 -5.64 -7.50 -5.46
CA GLU A 51 -6.02 -8.70 -4.71
C GLU A 51 -6.80 -8.38 -3.43
N ILE A 52 -6.35 -7.36 -2.68
CA ILE A 52 -7.07 -6.89 -1.49
C ILE A 52 -8.45 -6.35 -1.88
N ALA A 53 -8.52 -5.51 -2.93
CA ALA A 53 -9.78 -4.94 -3.40
C ALA A 53 -10.77 -6.02 -3.85
N ASN A 54 -10.31 -7.03 -4.59
CA ASN A 54 -11.11 -8.18 -5.00
C ASN A 54 -11.70 -8.89 -3.79
N GLY A 55 -10.88 -9.22 -2.79
CA GLY A 55 -11.34 -9.89 -1.58
C GLY A 55 -12.36 -9.07 -0.78
N ILE A 56 -12.22 -7.74 -0.73
CA ILE A 56 -13.17 -6.84 -0.06
C ILE A 56 -14.50 -6.79 -0.83
N GLN A 57 -14.43 -6.69 -2.16
CA GLN A 57 -15.61 -6.61 -3.04
C GLN A 57 -16.38 -7.93 -3.05
N GLU A 58 -15.71 -9.06 -3.17
CA GLU A 58 -16.32 -10.41 -3.09
C GLU A 58 -17.01 -10.66 -1.75
N ALA A 59 -16.51 -10.07 -0.67
CA ALA A 59 -17.14 -10.14 0.63
C ALA A 59 -18.41 -9.29 0.76
N GLY A 60 -18.64 -8.37 -0.18
CA GLY A 60 -19.78 -7.45 -0.15
C GLY A 60 -19.69 -6.35 0.91
N TRP A 61 -18.56 -6.19 1.59
CA TRP A 61 -18.43 -5.28 2.74
C TRP A 61 -18.59 -3.79 2.40
N VAL A 62 -18.36 -3.44 1.14
CA VAL A 62 -18.36 -2.04 0.65
C VAL A 62 -19.33 -1.83 -0.50
N ALA A 63 -20.39 -2.66 -0.59
CA ALA A 63 -21.37 -2.61 -1.68
C ALA A 63 -22.08 -1.25 -1.77
N ASP A 64 -22.42 -0.66 -0.63
CA ASP A 64 -23.18 0.59 -0.52
C ASP A 64 -22.29 1.84 -0.37
N VAL A 65 -20.95 1.67 -0.45
CA VAL A 65 -20.03 2.80 -0.31
C VAL A 65 -19.97 3.60 -1.62
N PRO A 66 -20.19 4.92 -1.58
CA PRO A 66 -20.08 5.77 -2.76
C PRO A 66 -18.69 5.68 -3.39
N ARG A 67 -18.65 5.46 -4.71
CA ARG A 67 -17.40 5.34 -5.47
C ARG A 67 -17.14 6.60 -6.29
N ARG A 68 -15.86 6.96 -6.38
CA ARG A 68 -15.37 8.09 -7.17
C ARG A 68 -14.34 7.61 -8.19
N PRO A 69 -14.27 8.24 -9.37
CA PRO A 69 -13.28 7.89 -10.38
C PRO A 69 -11.90 8.43 -10.00
N PHE A 70 -10.89 7.59 -10.21
CA PHE A 70 -9.48 7.95 -10.12
C PHE A 70 -8.85 7.96 -11.51
N GLU A 71 -7.80 8.73 -11.68
CA GLU A 71 -6.94 8.69 -12.85
C GLU A 71 -5.55 8.19 -12.46
N THR A 72 -4.90 7.55 -13.41
CA THR A 72 -3.54 7.06 -13.27
C THR A 72 -2.61 7.87 -14.16
N LYS A 73 -1.51 8.38 -13.59
CA LYS A 73 -0.49 9.14 -14.33
C LYS A 73 0.87 8.47 -14.16
N PRO A 74 1.68 8.35 -15.22
CA PRO A 74 3.04 7.85 -15.09
C PRO A 74 3.87 8.78 -14.19
N LEU A 75 4.73 8.18 -13.36
CA LEU A 75 5.64 8.88 -12.48
C LEU A 75 7.00 8.19 -12.49
N SER A 76 8.03 8.90 -12.96
CA SER A 76 9.41 8.42 -12.90
C SER A 76 10.08 8.98 -11.65
N VAL A 77 10.72 8.12 -10.88
CA VAL A 77 11.50 8.51 -9.69
C VAL A 77 12.86 7.85 -9.70
N ARG A 78 13.83 8.51 -9.08
CA ARG A 78 15.15 7.93 -8.79
C ARG A 78 15.27 7.81 -7.27
N ILE A 79 15.69 6.63 -6.81
CA ILE A 79 15.79 6.34 -5.38
C ILE A 79 17.19 5.92 -4.98
N THR A 80 17.54 6.23 -3.74
CA THR A 80 18.59 5.61 -2.96
C THR A 80 17.89 4.96 -1.78
N GLY A 81 17.71 3.66 -1.83
CA GLY A 81 16.97 2.94 -0.80
C GLY A 81 17.82 2.61 0.43
N ASP A 82 17.23 1.90 1.37
CA ASP A 82 17.90 1.48 2.60
C ASP A 82 19.06 0.50 2.35
N LEU A 83 18.96 -0.37 1.34
CA LEU A 83 20.05 -1.26 0.92
C LEU A 83 21.23 -0.49 0.33
N TRP A 84 20.95 0.52 -0.50
CA TRP A 84 21.99 1.39 -1.07
C TRP A 84 22.75 2.12 0.05
N THR A 85 22.00 2.65 1.02
CA THR A 85 22.57 3.33 2.18
C THR A 85 23.39 2.38 3.04
N ALA A 86 22.92 1.16 3.27
CA ALA A 86 23.60 0.16 4.08
C ALA A 86 24.92 -0.34 3.44
N LEU A 87 24.97 -0.40 2.12
CA LEU A 87 26.20 -0.76 1.40
C LEU A 87 27.28 0.32 1.52
N GLY A 88 26.91 1.58 1.69
CA GLY A 88 27.84 2.71 1.76
C GLY A 88 28.63 2.95 0.48
N GLU A 89 28.19 2.36 -0.65
CA GLU A 89 28.85 2.41 -1.95
C GLU A 89 28.28 3.55 -2.79
N THR A 90 28.96 4.69 -2.77
CA THR A 90 28.49 5.92 -3.43
C THR A 90 28.71 5.92 -4.95
N SER A 91 29.44 4.95 -5.49
CA SER A 91 29.66 4.82 -6.95
C SER A 91 28.48 4.18 -7.67
N LEU A 92 27.54 3.57 -6.95
CA LEU A 92 26.37 2.98 -7.55
C LEU A 92 25.38 4.05 -8.00
N ASP A 93 24.90 3.94 -9.23
CA ASP A 93 23.82 4.78 -9.74
C ASP A 93 22.53 4.56 -8.94
N GLN A 94 21.75 5.63 -8.82
CA GLN A 94 20.42 5.54 -8.22
C GLN A 94 19.51 4.63 -9.05
N GLU A 95 18.70 3.82 -8.37
CA GLU A 95 17.67 3.03 -9.04
C GLU A 95 16.60 3.93 -9.65
N SER A 96 16.28 3.72 -10.92
CA SER A 96 15.21 4.40 -11.63
C SER A 96 13.95 3.53 -11.62
N LEU A 97 12.86 4.05 -11.09
CA LEU A 97 11.58 3.36 -11.00
C LEU A 97 10.53 4.08 -11.85
N GLN A 98 9.71 3.28 -12.54
CA GLN A 98 8.50 3.74 -13.20
C GLN A 98 7.30 3.36 -12.34
N LEU A 99 6.63 4.35 -11.80
CA LEU A 99 5.47 4.21 -10.93
C LEU A 99 4.22 4.73 -11.64
N LYS A 100 3.07 4.39 -11.10
CA LYS A 100 1.77 4.94 -11.49
C LYS A 100 1.21 5.76 -10.33
N ARG A 101 1.17 7.06 -10.49
CA ARG A 101 0.53 7.96 -9.52
C ARG A 101 -0.97 7.91 -9.69
N ILE A 102 -1.66 7.73 -8.60
CA ILE A 102 -3.12 7.76 -8.50
C ILE A 102 -3.56 9.15 -8.02
N ALA A 103 -4.56 9.71 -8.66
CA ALA A 103 -5.18 10.96 -8.27
C ALA A 103 -6.70 10.90 -8.49
N PRO A 104 -7.52 11.59 -7.70
CA PRO A 104 -8.92 11.74 -8.02
C PRO A 104 -9.08 12.49 -9.35
N ARG A 105 -10.01 12.03 -10.19
CA ARG A 105 -10.26 12.65 -11.50
C ARG A 105 -10.83 14.07 -11.40
N THR A 106 -11.64 14.30 -10.37
CA THR A 106 -12.17 15.64 -10.03
C THR A 106 -11.40 16.18 -8.84
N PRO A 107 -10.84 17.41 -8.92
CA PRO A 107 -10.24 18.05 -7.77
C PRO A 107 -11.28 18.17 -6.65
N GLU A 108 -11.01 17.66 -5.49
CA GLU A 108 -11.83 17.92 -4.31
C GLU A 108 -11.49 19.31 -3.76
N PRO A 109 -12.48 20.11 -3.36
CA PRO A 109 -12.24 21.45 -2.81
C PRO A 109 -11.39 21.46 -1.55
N THR A 110 -11.40 20.36 -0.81
CA THR A 110 -10.67 20.22 0.46
C THR A 110 -10.42 18.75 0.73
N GLY A 111 -9.22 18.34 0.95
CA GLY A 111 -9.11 17.24 1.86
C GLY A 111 -8.53 15.92 1.42
N TRP A 112 -8.28 15.67 0.16
CA TRP A 112 -7.50 14.48 -0.21
C TRP A 112 -6.10 14.46 0.46
N ALA A 113 -5.61 15.64 0.84
CA ALA A 113 -4.38 15.81 1.61
C ALA A 113 -4.58 15.84 3.14
N ASN A 114 -5.80 15.93 3.63
CA ASN A 114 -6.11 16.27 5.02
C ASN A 114 -6.92 15.19 5.75
N ASN A 115 -6.39 13.98 5.93
CA ASN A 115 -6.87 13.02 6.96
C ASN A 115 -8.39 12.73 7.07
N GLU A 116 -9.20 12.98 6.07
CA GLU A 116 -10.65 12.73 6.10
C GLU A 116 -11.02 11.24 5.92
N TRP A 117 -10.02 10.39 5.76
CA TRP A 117 -10.15 8.93 5.65
C TRP A 117 -10.60 8.24 6.93
N ARG A 118 -10.62 8.92 8.06
CA ARG A 118 -11.11 8.35 9.31
C ARG A 118 -12.56 7.86 9.25
N GLU A 119 -13.29 8.33 8.24
CA GLU A 119 -14.63 7.85 7.90
C GLU A 119 -14.62 6.71 6.88
N SER A 120 -13.46 6.29 6.39
CA SER A 120 -13.38 5.17 5.46
C SER A 120 -13.82 3.88 6.15
N PRO A 121 -14.67 3.07 5.48
CA PRO A 121 -15.05 1.76 6.01
C PRO A 121 -13.91 0.73 5.93
N VAL A 122 -12.79 1.09 5.32
CA VAL A 122 -11.60 0.23 5.17
C VAL A 122 -10.42 0.86 5.89
N LEU A 123 -9.94 0.19 6.93
CA LEU A 123 -8.70 0.52 7.63
C LEU A 123 -7.56 -0.34 7.09
N LEU A 124 -6.53 0.30 6.54
CA LEU A 124 -5.27 -0.34 6.16
C LEU A 124 -4.25 -0.17 7.29
N LEU A 125 -4.04 -1.22 8.06
CA LEU A 125 -3.08 -1.24 9.16
C LEU A 125 -1.81 -1.99 8.74
N GLY A 126 -0.65 -1.35 8.80
CA GLY A 126 0.59 -1.99 8.36
C GLY A 126 1.87 -1.29 8.78
N ASP A 127 2.96 -1.70 8.19
CA ASP A 127 4.31 -1.17 8.36
C ASP A 127 4.72 -0.24 7.20
N SER A 128 6.01 -0.10 6.96
CA SER A 128 6.56 0.71 5.88
C SER A 128 6.15 0.25 4.48
N HIS A 129 5.79 -1.03 4.28
CA HIS A 129 5.27 -1.51 3.01
C HIS A 129 3.93 -0.88 2.63
N CYS A 130 3.12 -0.46 3.62
CA CYS A 130 1.90 0.32 3.36
C CYS A 130 2.19 1.80 3.06
N LEU A 131 3.38 2.28 3.39
CA LEU A 131 3.78 3.70 3.29
C LEU A 131 4.67 4.01 2.09
N VAL A 132 5.46 3.03 1.62
CA VAL A 132 6.35 3.21 0.47
C VAL A 132 5.55 3.68 -0.75
N PHE A 133 6.06 4.70 -1.43
CA PHE A 133 5.44 5.41 -2.57
C PHE A 133 4.09 6.08 -2.27
N HIS A 134 3.58 5.96 -1.03
CA HIS A 134 2.34 6.60 -0.58
C HIS A 134 2.62 7.92 0.16
N SER A 135 3.46 7.90 1.20
CA SER A 135 3.58 9.02 2.12
C SER A 135 4.57 10.11 1.66
N GLY A 136 5.39 9.83 0.68
CA GLY A 136 6.44 10.77 0.22
C GLY A 136 7.64 10.85 1.15
N GLY A 137 8.50 11.84 0.93
CA GLY A 137 9.73 12.00 1.70
C GLY A 137 10.66 10.79 1.53
N ASP A 138 11.13 10.24 2.64
CA ASP A 138 11.98 9.04 2.68
C ASP A 138 11.25 7.73 2.27
N MET A 139 9.96 7.79 1.96
CA MET A 139 9.20 6.73 1.31
C MET A 139 9.14 6.93 -0.23
N HIS A 140 10.07 7.66 -0.78
CA HIS A 140 10.43 7.86 -2.19
C HIS A 140 9.43 8.64 -3.04
N ALA A 141 8.14 8.36 -2.93
CA ALA A 141 7.11 9.02 -3.73
C ALA A 141 5.81 9.21 -2.93
N ARG A 142 4.92 10.03 -3.48
CA ARG A 142 3.59 10.25 -2.93
C ARG A 142 2.53 9.88 -3.96
N GLY A 143 1.48 9.19 -3.50
CA GLY A 143 0.31 8.90 -4.32
C GLY A 143 0.50 7.73 -5.30
N ALA A 144 1.49 6.85 -5.07
CA ALA A 144 1.79 5.72 -5.96
C ALA A 144 2.05 4.41 -5.19
N GLY A 145 1.68 4.36 -3.92
CA GLY A 145 1.85 3.18 -3.06
C GLY A 145 0.60 2.30 -3.00
N LEU A 146 0.66 1.28 -2.13
CA LEU A 146 -0.42 0.32 -1.93
C LEU A 146 -1.76 1.00 -1.64
N ALA A 147 -1.78 1.95 -0.70
CA ALA A 147 -3.02 2.63 -0.30
C ALA A 147 -3.66 3.40 -1.46
N ASP A 148 -2.85 3.98 -2.33
CA ASP A 148 -3.30 4.76 -3.47
C ASP A 148 -3.93 3.86 -4.55
N HIS A 149 -3.26 2.74 -4.87
CA HIS A 149 -3.80 1.76 -5.81
C HIS A 149 -5.06 1.07 -5.26
N LEU A 150 -5.11 0.81 -3.95
CA LEU A 150 -6.31 0.29 -3.29
C LEU A 150 -7.46 1.29 -3.37
N ALA A 151 -7.19 2.59 -3.17
CA ALA A 151 -8.20 3.64 -3.36
C ALA A 151 -8.77 3.66 -4.78
N ALA A 152 -7.91 3.54 -5.80
CA ALA A 152 -8.34 3.48 -7.19
C ALA A 152 -9.23 2.25 -7.47
N SER A 153 -8.88 1.10 -6.91
CA SER A 153 -9.61 -0.16 -7.09
C SER A 153 -10.95 -0.18 -6.35
N LEU A 154 -11.02 0.41 -5.17
CA LEU A 154 -12.25 0.50 -4.38
C LEU A 154 -13.16 1.66 -4.79
N GLY A 155 -12.60 2.72 -5.37
CA GLY A 155 -13.29 3.96 -5.67
C GLY A 155 -13.39 4.93 -4.50
N PHE A 156 -12.70 4.66 -3.40
CA PHE A 156 -12.57 5.53 -2.22
C PHE A 156 -11.27 5.20 -1.47
N PRO A 157 -10.67 6.15 -0.74
CA PRO A 157 -9.43 5.91 -0.01
C PRO A 157 -9.62 5.06 1.23
N PRO A 158 -8.70 4.15 1.55
CA PRO A 158 -8.65 3.52 2.86
C PRO A 158 -8.14 4.51 3.91
N ASP A 159 -8.53 4.34 5.17
CA ASP A 159 -7.84 4.95 6.30
C ASP A 159 -6.52 4.22 6.56
N VAL A 160 -5.39 4.92 6.53
CA VAL A 160 -4.07 4.31 6.62
C VAL A 160 -3.45 4.56 8.00
N VAL A 161 -3.12 3.48 8.68
CA VAL A 161 -2.31 3.51 9.90
C VAL A 161 -1.05 2.69 9.68
N GLY A 162 0.02 3.35 9.31
CA GLY A 162 1.31 2.73 9.05
C GLY A 162 2.41 3.28 9.96
N VAL A 163 3.30 2.40 10.42
CA VAL A 163 4.48 2.81 11.19
C VAL A 163 5.71 2.13 10.63
N ARG A 164 6.74 2.94 10.34
CA ARG A 164 8.00 2.46 9.75
C ARG A 164 8.87 1.70 10.75
N GLY A 165 9.63 0.74 10.24
CA GLY A 165 10.81 0.19 10.91
C GLY A 165 10.57 -0.87 11.98
N SER A 166 9.35 -1.31 12.26
CA SER A 166 9.16 -2.12 13.47
C SER A 166 7.98 -3.12 13.44
N GLY A 167 7.51 -3.47 12.27
CA GLY A 167 6.48 -4.50 12.13
C GLY A 167 5.12 -4.16 12.79
N ALA A 168 4.38 -5.17 13.20
CA ALA A 168 2.97 -5.04 13.59
C ALA A 168 2.72 -4.29 14.90
N THR A 169 3.62 -4.36 15.89
CA THR A 169 3.36 -3.81 17.23
C THR A 169 3.21 -2.29 17.23
N PRO A 170 4.10 -1.49 16.64
CA PRO A 170 3.94 -0.04 16.58
C PRO A 170 2.69 0.42 15.83
N SER A 171 2.32 -0.26 14.76
CA SER A 171 1.10 0.05 14.02
C SER A 171 -0.15 -0.18 14.88
N ARG A 172 -0.18 -1.26 15.66
CA ARG A 172 -1.24 -1.51 16.63
C ARG A 172 -1.30 -0.46 17.73
N LEU A 173 -0.14 -0.02 18.25
CA LEU A 173 -0.08 1.06 19.23
C LEU A 173 -0.53 2.39 18.64
N ALA A 174 -0.18 2.69 17.39
CA ALA A 174 -0.67 3.86 16.68
C ALA A 174 -2.19 3.83 16.52
N LEU A 175 -2.75 2.68 16.19
CA LEU A 175 -4.20 2.48 16.12
C LEU A 175 -4.86 2.68 17.50
N LEU A 176 -4.31 2.10 18.55
CA LEU A 176 -4.84 2.27 19.92
C LEU A 176 -4.88 3.73 20.38
N ARG A 177 -3.92 4.55 19.95
CA ARG A 177 -3.92 5.99 20.23
C ARG A 177 -5.02 6.76 19.47
N ARG A 178 -5.59 6.13 18.45
CA ARG A 178 -6.69 6.68 17.65
C ARG A 178 -8.08 6.14 18.06
N ARG A 179 -8.15 5.30 19.11
CA ARG A 179 -9.39 4.59 19.52
C ARG A 179 -10.57 5.52 19.79
N ASP A 180 -10.31 6.74 20.26
CA ASP A 180 -11.36 7.72 20.54
C ASP A 180 -12.08 8.19 19.25
N ASN A 181 -11.50 7.89 18.08
CA ASN A 181 -12.08 8.15 16.77
C ASN A 181 -12.69 6.88 16.12
N LEU A 182 -12.53 5.71 16.76
CA LEU A 182 -13.04 4.42 16.28
C LEU A 182 -14.26 3.95 17.08
N ALA A 183 -14.62 4.67 18.14
CA ALA A 183 -15.72 4.35 19.05
C ALA A 183 -17.03 5.08 18.69
N GLY A 184 -17.14 5.58 17.44
CA GLY A 184 -18.34 6.21 16.90
C GLY A 184 -19.25 5.23 16.17
#